data_9930ad7479d3810045a9a07069a1c2f8
#
_entry.id   9930ad7479d3810045a9a07069a1c2f8
#
_cell.length_a   1.000
_cell.length_b   1.000
_cell.length_c   1.000
_cell.angle_alpha   90.00
_cell.angle_beta   90.00
_cell.angle_gamma   90.00
#
_symmetry.space_group_name_H-M   'P 1'
#
loop_
_entity.id
_entity.type
_entity.pdbx_description
1 polymer ?
#
loop_
_entity_poly.entity_id
_entity_poly.type
_entity_poly.pdbx_seq_one_letter_code
_entity_poly.pdbx_strand_id
1 'polypeptide(L)' 'MGLQKAGNMEPWQAVVIENAPLGVRAGHAAKIFTIAVNTGPLPDEELLGAGANLIFPNMQELCDNWFKNIIPSL' A
#
# COMPACT_ATOMS: atom_id res chain seq x y z
N MET A 1 -0.96 10.32 -3.21
CA MET A 1 0.40 10.31 -3.47
C MET A 1 1.04 9.08 -2.94
N GLY A 2 1.95 8.55 -3.22
CA GLY A 2 2.16 7.22 -2.96
C GLY A 2 3.47 6.73 -2.46
N LEU A 3 4.55 7.06 -3.10
CA LEU A 3 5.81 6.44 -2.77
C LEU A 3 6.49 7.09 -1.58
N GLN A 4 6.81 6.28 -0.59
CA GLN A 4 7.55 6.72 0.58
C GLN A 4 8.92 6.05 0.56
N LYS A 5 9.97 6.84 0.56
CA LYS A 5 11.32 6.30 0.70
C LYS A 5 12.24 7.38 1.21
N ALA A 6 13.37 6.99 1.77
CA ALA A 6 14.34 7.91 2.33
C ALA A 6 15.74 7.46 2.00
N GLY A 7 16.55 8.38 1.52
CA GLY A 7 17.96 8.13 1.27
C GLY A 7 18.21 7.00 0.30
N ASN A 8 19.12 6.14 0.64
CA ASN A 8 19.58 5.07 -0.21
C ASN A 8 18.90 3.73 0.08
N MET A 9 17.59 3.78 0.39
CA MET A 9 16.90 2.53 0.67
C MET A 9 16.87 1.62 -0.55
N GLU A 10 16.89 0.34 -0.25
CA GLU A 10 16.66 -0.68 -1.26
C GLU A 10 15.21 -0.62 -1.72
N PRO A 11 14.89 -1.08 -2.93
CA PRO A 11 13.50 -1.04 -3.42
C PRO A 11 12.50 -1.69 -2.46
N TRP A 12 12.89 -2.76 -1.78
CA TRP A 12 11.98 -3.45 -0.86
C TRP A 12 11.68 -2.63 0.40
N GLN A 13 12.44 -1.56 0.64
CA GLN A 13 12.19 -0.67 1.77
C GLN A 13 11.24 0.46 1.43
N ALA A 14 10.89 0.58 0.16
CA ALA A 14 9.93 1.58 -0.29
C ALA A 14 8.53 0.98 -0.24
N VAL A 15 7.55 1.80 0.12
CA VAL A 15 6.16 1.37 0.23
C VAL A 15 5.28 2.39 -0.46
N VAL A 16 4.31 1.91 -1.24
CA VAL A 16 3.29 2.76 -1.84
C VAL A 16 2.03 2.63 -1.00
N ILE A 17 1.45 3.76 -0.60
CA ILE A 17 0.19 3.79 0.13
C ILE A 17 -0.80 4.59 -0.71
N GLU A 18 -1.87 3.95 -1.15
CA GLU A 18 -2.83 4.56 -2.08
C GLU A 18 -4.25 4.20 -1.74
N ASN A 19 -5.18 5.07 -2.16
CA ASN A 19 -6.59 4.84 -1.96
C ASN A 19 -7.36 4.70 -3.27
N ALA A 20 -6.67 4.62 -4.39
CA ALA A 20 -7.30 4.52 -5.71
C ALA A 20 -6.66 3.41 -6.53
N PRO A 21 -7.45 2.69 -7.36
CA PRO A 21 -6.89 1.58 -8.16
C PRO A 21 -5.75 2.00 -9.07
N LEU A 22 -5.81 3.20 -9.63
CA LEU A 22 -4.76 3.67 -10.53
C LEU A 22 -3.41 3.78 -9.83
N GLY A 23 -3.40 4.33 -8.60
CA GLY A 23 -2.18 4.42 -7.81
C GLY A 23 -1.67 3.06 -7.38
N VAL A 24 -2.59 2.16 -6.99
CA VAL A 24 -2.23 0.80 -6.63
C VAL A 24 -1.58 0.10 -7.82
N ARG A 25 -2.17 0.26 -9.00
CA ARG A 25 -1.63 -0.37 -10.21
C ARG A 25 -0.24 0.14 -10.53
N ALA A 26 -0.01 1.44 -10.34
CA ALA A 26 1.31 2.03 -10.58
C ALA A 26 2.35 1.44 -9.62
N GLY A 27 2.01 1.29 -8.34
CA GLY A 27 2.91 0.68 -7.37
C GLY A 27 3.22 -0.76 -7.71
N HIS A 28 2.20 -1.51 -8.09
CA HIS A 28 2.38 -2.91 -8.49
C HIS A 28 3.26 -3.03 -9.72
N ALA A 29 3.04 -2.17 -10.72
CA ALA A 29 3.83 -2.19 -11.94
C ALA A 29 5.30 -1.87 -11.67
N ALA A 30 5.57 -1.04 -10.67
CA ALA A 30 6.94 -0.71 -10.28
C ALA A 30 7.55 -1.76 -9.35
N LYS A 31 6.81 -2.82 -9.03
CA LYS A 31 7.25 -3.90 -8.14
C LYS A 31 7.58 -3.40 -6.75
N ILE A 32 6.80 -2.44 -6.28
CA ILE A 32 6.95 -1.88 -4.94
C ILE A 32 5.82 -2.43 -4.08
N PHE A 33 6.13 -2.75 -2.82
CA PHE A 33 5.12 -3.20 -1.88
C PHE A 33 4.03 -2.14 -1.77
N THR A 34 2.79 -2.50 -2.09
CA THR A 34 1.70 -1.54 -2.21
C THR A 34 0.61 -1.84 -1.21
N ILE A 35 0.24 -0.83 -0.43
CA ILE A 35 -0.80 -0.93 0.57
C ILE A 35 -1.95 -0.03 0.13
N ALA A 36 -3.14 -0.60 0.04
CA ALA A 36 -4.34 0.16 -0.28
C ALA A 36 -5.08 0.52 0.99
N VAL A 37 -5.55 1.76 1.07
CA VAL A 37 -6.42 2.20 2.16
C VAL A 37 -7.75 2.55 1.53
N ASN A 38 -8.74 1.69 1.74
CA ASN A 38 -10.03 1.82 1.06
C ASN A 38 -11.00 2.70 1.85
N THR A 39 -10.83 4.00 1.72
CA THR A 39 -11.72 4.97 2.36
C THR A 39 -12.85 5.42 1.44
N GLY A 40 -12.83 4.98 0.19
CA GLY A 40 -13.81 5.40 -0.82
C GLY A 40 -14.93 4.39 -1.00
N PRO A 41 -15.75 4.59 -2.03
CA PRO A 41 -16.93 3.73 -2.26
C PRO A 41 -16.63 2.43 -3.00
N LEU A 42 -15.42 2.22 -3.47
CA LEU A 42 -15.11 1.03 -4.25
C LEU A 42 -14.99 -0.21 -3.36
N PRO A 43 -15.38 -1.37 -3.87
CA PRO A 43 -15.15 -2.61 -3.12
C PRO A 43 -13.66 -2.96 -3.06
N ASP A 44 -13.28 -3.72 -2.04
CA ASP A 44 -11.89 -4.11 -1.84
C ASP A 44 -11.32 -4.84 -3.05
N GLU A 45 -12.15 -5.60 -3.75
CA GLU A 45 -11.71 -6.36 -4.92
C GLU A 45 -11.11 -5.48 -6.01
N GLU A 46 -11.58 -4.23 -6.13
CA GLU A 46 -11.04 -3.32 -7.13
C GLU A 46 -9.59 -2.98 -6.82
N LEU A 47 -9.28 -2.77 -5.56
CA LEU A 47 -7.93 -2.43 -5.14
C LEU A 47 -7.02 -3.66 -5.15
N LEU A 48 -7.53 -4.78 -4.69
CA LEU A 48 -6.77 -6.03 -4.73
C LEU A 48 -6.50 -6.46 -6.17
N GLY A 49 -7.48 -6.31 -7.05
CA GLY A 49 -7.33 -6.63 -8.46
C GLY A 49 -6.33 -5.73 -9.17
N ALA A 50 -6.12 -4.51 -8.66
CA ALA A 50 -5.12 -3.60 -9.21
C ALA A 50 -3.70 -3.96 -8.74
N GLY A 51 -3.56 -4.83 -7.75
CA GLY A 51 -2.27 -5.33 -7.32
C GLY A 51 -1.84 -4.97 -5.90
N ALA A 52 -2.78 -4.56 -5.05
CA ALA A 52 -2.43 -4.25 -3.66
C ALA A 52 -1.96 -5.50 -2.93
N ASN A 53 -0.90 -5.37 -2.18
CA ASN A 53 -0.38 -6.45 -1.34
C ASN A 53 -1.16 -6.56 -0.04
N LEU A 54 -1.57 -5.42 0.49
CA LEU A 54 -2.39 -5.35 1.70
C LEU A 54 -3.48 -4.32 1.49
N ILE A 55 -4.57 -4.45 2.23
CA ILE A 55 -5.66 -3.50 2.16
C ILE A 55 -6.21 -3.25 3.56
N PHE A 56 -6.51 -1.99 3.85
CA PHE A 56 -7.07 -1.57 5.14
C PHE A 56 -8.27 -0.65 4.88
N PRO A 57 -9.26 -0.67 5.77
CA PRO A 57 -10.46 0.17 5.58
C PRO A 57 -10.20 1.66 5.80
N ASN A 58 -9.15 2.01 6.56
CA ASN A 58 -8.83 3.41 6.83
C ASN A 58 -7.39 3.52 7.34
N MET A 59 -6.93 4.75 7.47
CA MET A 59 -5.56 5.01 7.91
C MET A 59 -5.31 4.57 9.35
N GLN A 60 -6.32 4.62 10.19
CA GLN A 60 -6.17 4.21 11.58
C GLN A 60 -5.80 2.73 11.66
N GLU A 61 -6.49 1.89 10.88
CA GLU A 61 -6.19 0.46 10.83
C GLU A 61 -4.79 0.21 10.30
N LEU A 62 -4.38 0.98 9.29
CA LEU A 62 -3.03 0.86 8.77
C LEU A 62 -2.00 1.20 9.84
N CYS A 63 -2.19 2.29 10.57
CA CYS A 63 -1.27 2.69 11.62
C CYS A 63 -1.19 1.65 12.74
N ASP A 64 -2.34 1.11 13.12
CA ASP A 64 -2.39 0.11 14.19
C ASP A 64 -1.61 -1.15 13.83
N ASN A 65 -1.55 -1.48 12.55
CA ASN A 65 -0.88 -2.68 12.10
C ASN A 65 0.56 -2.46 11.64
N TRP A 66 0.99 -1.21 11.60
CA TRP A 66 2.27 -0.87 10.99
C TRP A 66 3.44 -1.62 11.61
N PHE A 67 3.58 -1.56 12.93
CA PHE A 67 4.69 -2.19 13.61
C PHE A 67 4.47 -3.67 13.89
N LYS A 68 3.21 -4.10 13.97
CA LYS A 68 2.91 -5.48 14.33
C LYS A 68 2.99 -6.42 13.14
N ASN A 69 2.50 -5.98 11.98
CA ASN A 69 2.32 -6.86 10.83
C ASN A 69 3.05 -6.42 9.59
N ILE A 70 3.21 -5.12 9.37
CA ILE A 70 3.75 -4.62 8.11
C ILE A 70 5.26 -4.57 8.13
N ILE A 71 5.83 -3.93 9.14
CA ILE A 71 7.28 -3.82 9.25
C ILE A 71 7.96 -5.19 9.23
N PRO A 72 7.49 -6.18 10.01
CA PRO A 72 8.11 -7.50 9.96
C PRO A 72 8.00 -8.20 8.61
N SER A 73 7.00 -7.81 7.80
CA SER A 73 6.79 -8.42 6.48
C SER A 73 7.66 -7.81 5.39
N LEU A 74 8.22 -6.67 5.65
CA LEU A 74 9.07 -5.99 4.67
C LEU A 74 10.48 -6.54 4.74
#